data_dc248a01127ca77591b32f4f947bd425
#
_entry.id   dc248a01127ca77591b32f4f947bd425
#
_cell.length_a   1.000
_cell.length_b   1.000
_cell.length_c   1.000
_cell.angle_alpha   90.00
_cell.angle_beta   90.00
_cell.angle_gamma   90.00
#
_symmetry.space_group_name_H-M   'P 1'
#
loop_
_entity.id
_entity.type
_entity.pdbx_description
1 polymer ?
#
loop_
_entity_poly.entity_id
_entity_poly.type
_entity_poly.pdbx_seq_one_letter_code
_entity_poly.pdbx_strand_id
1 'polypeptide(L)'
;LDVRGRWALRIVLTGRERMADLASKHSMRNLERRHPSVFTLNPLSHREAVIYLRTRLIAAGGDAVEEVFPIDVCEVLHERARGWPGRLNDFALEAMARMDELRDTRSAPRVIVTCDGETLAEYALTKRECIIGRDEMADIVIDDKYVSKLHAMLQLYSNAVVLLDLNSTNGTVVNSVDTTKKVLRNNDIISLGSHRLKVENLPAVNEEMAEKIRAADTLTIKNLDDIRRSRARHNIVALKHRQST
;
A
#
# COMPACT_ATOMS: atom_id res chain seq x y z
N LEU A 1 -14.22 17.75 48.00
CA LEU A 1 -13.16 17.81 49.03
C LEU A 1 -12.87 16.40 49.51
N ASP A 2 -11.58 15.99 49.50
CA ASP A 2 -11.20 14.73 50.13
C ASP A 2 -11.25 14.88 51.68
N VAL A 3 -11.07 13.78 52.37
CA VAL A 3 -11.09 13.73 53.85
C VAL A 3 -10.03 14.66 54.53
N ARG A 4 -9.11 15.25 53.74
CA ARG A 4 -8.06 16.18 54.16
C ARG A 4 -8.28 17.62 53.68
N GLY A 5 -9.49 17.96 53.20
CA GLY A 5 -9.84 19.31 52.74
C GLY A 5 -9.23 19.70 51.37
N ARG A 6 -8.67 18.74 50.60
CA ARG A 6 -8.10 18.99 49.28
C ARG A 6 -9.14 18.80 48.18
N TRP A 7 -9.02 19.58 47.11
CA TRP A 7 -9.90 19.46 45.96
C TRP A 7 -9.56 18.16 45.18
N ALA A 8 -10.52 17.23 45.15
CA ALA A 8 -10.39 15.96 44.41
C ALA A 8 -10.84 16.08 42.94
N LEU A 9 -11.32 17.25 42.53
CA LEU A 9 -11.84 17.45 41.19
C LEU A 9 -10.72 17.91 40.24
N ARG A 10 -10.52 17.16 39.15
CA ARG A 10 -9.72 17.55 37.99
C ARG A 10 -10.65 17.82 36.80
N ILE A 11 -10.49 18.99 36.18
CA ILE A 11 -11.29 19.39 35.04
C ILE A 11 -10.37 19.45 33.82
N VAL A 12 -10.74 18.77 32.75
CA VAL A 12 -10.12 18.84 31.41
C VAL A 12 -11.09 19.52 30.50
N LEU A 13 -10.68 20.65 29.92
CA LEU A 13 -11.46 21.36 28.91
C LEU A 13 -10.80 21.12 27.55
N THR A 14 -11.59 20.70 26.57
CA THR A 14 -11.13 20.50 25.21
C THR A 14 -11.85 21.44 24.26
N GLY A 15 -11.15 21.93 23.25
CA GLY A 15 -11.73 22.84 22.27
C GLY A 15 -10.78 23.15 21.12
N ARG A 16 -11.23 24.01 20.20
CA ARG A 16 -10.39 24.51 19.11
C ARG A 16 -9.45 25.61 19.60
N GLU A 17 -8.52 26.07 18.76
CA GLU A 17 -7.49 27.11 19.05
C GLU A 17 -8.04 28.32 19.83
N ARG A 18 -9.24 28.78 19.51
CA ARG A 18 -9.92 29.89 20.24
C ARG A 18 -10.27 29.59 21.69
N MET A 19 -10.09 28.34 22.15
CA MET A 19 -10.36 27.98 23.54
C MET A 19 -9.32 28.61 24.49
N ALA A 20 -8.08 28.75 24.06
CA ALA A 20 -7.04 29.45 24.80
C ALA A 20 -7.40 30.93 25.00
N ASP A 21 -7.93 31.57 23.96
CA ASP A 21 -8.38 32.98 23.99
C ASP A 21 -9.61 33.16 24.89
N LEU A 22 -10.48 32.15 24.99
CA LEU A 22 -11.62 32.16 25.88
C LEU A 22 -11.19 32.06 27.36
N ALA A 23 -10.14 31.30 27.64
CA ALA A 23 -9.60 31.15 28.99
C ALA A 23 -9.04 32.47 29.53
N SER A 24 -8.53 33.37 28.67
CA SER A 24 -8.03 34.70 29.03
C SER A 24 -9.12 35.78 29.20
N LYS A 25 -10.38 35.49 28.83
CA LYS A 25 -11.48 36.45 28.98
C LYS A 25 -11.87 36.65 30.44
N HIS A 26 -12.33 37.86 30.74
CA HIS A 26 -12.76 38.29 32.08
C HIS A 26 -13.73 37.31 32.77
N SER A 27 -14.60 36.68 32.02
CA SER A 27 -15.56 35.67 32.50
C SER A 27 -14.91 34.39 33.03
N MET A 28 -13.65 34.13 32.70
CA MET A 28 -12.90 32.94 33.11
C MET A 28 -11.69 33.19 34.00
N ARG A 29 -11.57 34.39 34.60
CA ARG A 29 -10.50 34.78 35.56
C ARG A 29 -10.27 33.76 36.68
N ASN A 30 -11.31 33.09 37.14
CA ASN A 30 -11.19 32.06 38.17
C ASN A 30 -10.48 30.79 37.70
N LEU A 31 -10.47 30.50 36.39
CA LEU A 31 -9.69 29.44 35.77
C LEU A 31 -8.20 29.86 35.65
N GLU A 32 -7.96 31.09 35.21
CA GLU A 32 -6.61 31.63 35.05
C GLU A 32 -5.85 31.66 36.39
N ARG A 33 -6.50 32.02 37.49
CA ARG A 33 -5.94 31.98 38.85
C ARG A 33 -5.53 30.60 39.35
N ARG A 34 -5.99 29.52 38.68
CA ARG A 34 -5.66 28.12 39.00
C ARG A 34 -4.50 27.59 38.17
N HIS A 35 -3.84 28.44 37.38
CA HIS A 35 -2.70 28.08 36.52
C HIS A 35 -2.96 26.82 35.69
N PRO A 36 -3.96 26.80 34.81
CA PRO A 36 -4.25 25.63 34.00
C PRO A 36 -3.07 25.31 33.09
N SER A 37 -2.75 24.02 32.97
CA SER A 37 -1.81 23.58 31.96
C SER A 37 -2.52 23.55 30.60
N VAL A 38 -1.98 24.26 29.63
CA VAL A 38 -2.50 24.30 28.26
C VAL A 38 -1.66 23.38 27.37
N PHE A 39 -2.30 22.46 26.72
CA PHE A 39 -1.68 21.56 25.74
C PHE A 39 -2.30 21.78 24.39
N THR A 40 -1.48 22.04 23.39
CA THR A 40 -1.90 22.15 21.99
C THR A 40 -1.62 20.84 21.28
N LEU A 41 -2.65 20.25 20.68
CA LEU A 41 -2.51 19.07 19.82
C LEU A 41 -2.23 19.54 18.40
N ASN A 42 -1.05 19.24 17.92
CA ASN A 42 -0.67 19.50 16.53
C ASN A 42 -1.11 18.35 15.60
N PRO A 43 -1.27 18.59 14.31
CA PRO A 43 -1.41 17.52 13.33
C PRO A 43 -0.23 16.55 13.43
N LEU A 44 -0.47 15.28 13.20
CA LEU A 44 0.58 14.26 13.13
C LEU A 44 1.56 14.58 12.01
N SER A 45 2.83 14.41 12.27
CA SER A 45 3.86 14.37 11.23
C SER A 45 3.66 13.13 10.36
N HIS A 46 4.33 13.10 9.22
CA HIS A 46 4.32 11.97 8.29
C HIS A 46 4.64 10.64 8.99
N ARG A 47 5.76 10.63 9.72
CA ARG A 47 6.21 9.44 10.46
C ARG A 47 5.21 9.00 11.53
N GLU A 48 4.63 9.94 12.25
CA GLU A 48 3.62 9.65 13.27
C GLU A 48 2.33 9.11 12.65
N ALA A 49 1.94 9.60 11.46
CA ALA A 49 0.77 9.08 10.74
C ALA A 49 0.94 7.62 10.32
N VAL A 50 2.14 7.22 9.86
CA VAL A 50 2.45 5.82 9.54
C VAL A 50 2.30 4.94 10.79
N ILE A 51 2.93 5.35 11.90
CA ILE A 51 2.85 4.62 13.18
C ILE A 51 1.39 4.56 13.66
N TYR A 52 0.67 5.66 13.58
CA TYR A 52 -0.72 5.76 14.00
C TYR A 52 -1.63 4.77 13.23
N LEU A 53 -1.58 4.78 11.91
CA LEU A 53 -2.40 3.90 11.07
C LEU A 53 -2.09 2.42 11.31
N ARG A 54 -0.82 2.06 11.36
CA ARG A 54 -0.38 0.68 11.63
C ARG A 54 -0.77 0.21 13.02
N THR A 55 -0.60 1.05 14.04
CA THR A 55 -1.00 0.72 15.41
C THR A 55 -2.52 0.53 15.53
N ARG A 56 -3.30 1.35 14.82
CA ARG A 56 -4.76 1.21 14.78
C ARG A 56 -5.19 -0.11 14.14
N LEU A 57 -4.53 -0.53 13.06
CA LEU A 57 -4.82 -1.80 12.39
C LEU A 57 -4.47 -2.99 13.29
N ILE A 58 -3.32 -2.98 13.95
CA ILE A 58 -2.92 -4.01 14.93
C ILE A 58 -3.95 -4.09 16.06
N ALA A 59 -4.36 -2.96 16.61
CA ALA A 59 -5.35 -2.91 17.68
C ALA A 59 -6.73 -3.44 17.26
N ALA A 60 -7.04 -3.41 15.96
CA ALA A 60 -8.23 -4.01 15.38
C ALA A 60 -8.07 -5.50 15.02
N GLY A 61 -6.92 -6.12 15.33
CA GLY A 61 -6.63 -7.53 15.05
C GLY A 61 -6.05 -7.80 13.66
N GLY A 62 -5.63 -6.76 12.93
CA GLY A 62 -4.95 -6.92 11.64
C GLY A 62 -3.48 -7.34 11.82
N ASP A 63 -3.00 -8.24 10.98
CA ASP A 63 -1.64 -8.79 11.03
C ASP A 63 -0.74 -8.30 9.89
N ALA A 64 -1.28 -8.08 8.70
CA ALA A 64 -0.53 -7.67 7.51
C ALA A 64 -0.38 -6.14 7.38
N VAL A 65 0.06 -5.46 8.44
CA VAL A 65 0.02 -3.98 8.53
C VAL A 65 0.86 -3.25 7.47
N GLU A 66 1.95 -3.85 7.03
CA GLU A 66 2.83 -3.27 6.01
C GLU A 66 2.27 -3.45 4.60
N GLU A 67 1.45 -4.49 4.39
CA GLU A 67 0.75 -4.73 3.14
C GLU A 67 -0.48 -3.83 2.99
N VAL A 68 -1.22 -3.61 4.09
CA VAL A 68 -2.42 -2.76 4.11
C VAL A 68 -2.05 -1.28 4.10
N PHE A 69 -1.07 -0.90 4.93
CA PHE A 69 -0.59 0.49 5.05
C PHE A 69 0.91 0.57 4.74
N PRO A 70 1.32 0.38 3.48
CA PRO A 70 2.67 0.65 3.04
C PRO A 70 2.96 2.16 3.11
N ILE A 71 4.23 2.53 3.12
CA ILE A 71 4.66 3.91 3.38
C ILE A 71 4.06 4.89 2.36
N ASP A 72 4.08 4.58 1.09
CA ASP A 72 3.52 5.40 0.00
C ASP A 72 2.01 5.65 0.15
N VAL A 73 1.24 4.64 0.57
CA VAL A 73 -0.20 4.81 0.87
C VAL A 73 -0.38 5.72 2.08
N CYS A 74 0.41 5.52 3.13
CA CYS A 74 0.37 6.39 4.32
C CYS A 74 0.71 7.84 3.97
N GLU A 75 1.64 8.07 3.04
CA GLU A 75 2.01 9.39 2.54
C GLU A 75 0.82 10.11 1.90
N VAL A 76 0.17 9.46 0.97
CA VAL A 76 -1.02 10.01 0.30
C VAL A 76 -2.15 10.30 1.31
N LEU A 77 -2.38 9.37 2.24
CA LEU A 77 -3.40 9.54 3.27
C LEU A 77 -3.08 10.71 4.20
N HIS A 78 -1.81 10.87 4.59
CA HIS A 78 -1.35 11.98 5.42
C HIS A 78 -1.53 13.34 4.73
N GLU A 79 -1.13 13.46 3.46
CA GLU A 79 -1.30 14.69 2.67
C GLU A 79 -2.78 15.09 2.58
N ARG A 80 -3.66 14.14 2.22
CA ARG A 80 -5.10 14.38 2.15
C ARG A 80 -5.71 14.75 3.51
N ALA A 81 -5.27 14.09 4.57
CA ALA A 81 -5.76 14.33 5.93
C ALA A 81 -5.15 15.57 6.56
N ARG A 82 -4.04 16.11 6.01
CA ARG A 82 -3.22 17.17 6.61
C ARG A 82 -2.79 16.82 8.04
N GLY A 83 -2.48 15.54 8.28
CA GLY A 83 -2.04 15.03 9.58
C GLY A 83 -3.14 14.90 10.66
N TRP A 84 -4.41 15.21 10.38
CA TRP A 84 -5.46 15.11 11.37
C TRP A 84 -5.94 13.66 11.56
N PRO A 85 -5.86 13.08 12.80
CA PRO A 85 -6.16 11.67 13.04
C PRO A 85 -7.57 11.24 12.63
N GLY A 86 -8.59 12.07 12.86
CA GLY A 86 -9.97 11.78 12.43
C GLY A 86 -10.07 11.60 10.92
N ARG A 87 -9.50 12.55 10.16
CA ARG A 87 -9.48 12.48 8.69
C ARG A 87 -8.62 11.33 8.16
N LEU A 88 -7.52 11.01 8.86
CA LEU A 88 -6.71 9.84 8.53
C LEU A 88 -7.52 8.55 8.65
N ASN A 89 -8.33 8.40 9.69
CA ASN A 89 -9.21 7.24 9.84
C ASN A 89 -10.23 7.15 8.70
N ASP A 90 -10.89 8.27 8.36
CA ASP A 90 -11.91 8.30 7.30
C ASP A 90 -11.30 7.87 5.96
N PHE A 91 -10.16 8.44 5.59
CA PHE A 91 -9.48 8.10 4.35
C PHE A 91 -8.85 6.69 4.36
N ALA A 92 -8.40 6.21 5.52
CA ALA A 92 -7.91 4.84 5.66
C ALA A 92 -9.04 3.83 5.46
N LEU A 93 -10.23 4.06 6.04
CA LEU A 93 -11.41 3.22 5.82
C LEU A 93 -11.84 3.22 4.36
N GLU A 94 -11.86 4.39 3.69
CA GLU A 94 -12.14 4.49 2.27
C GLU A 94 -11.14 3.68 1.43
N ALA A 95 -9.85 3.77 1.75
CA ALA A 95 -8.80 3.03 1.06
C ALA A 95 -8.95 1.51 1.26
N MET A 96 -9.24 1.07 2.49
CA MET A 96 -9.46 -0.35 2.79
C MET A 96 -10.69 -0.91 2.07
N ALA A 97 -11.80 -0.17 2.05
CA ALA A 97 -13.00 -0.58 1.33
C ALA A 97 -12.74 -0.76 -0.17
N ARG A 98 -11.97 0.15 -0.79
CA ARG A 98 -11.54 0.00 -2.19
C ARG A 98 -10.62 -1.18 -2.41
N MET A 99 -9.75 -1.51 -1.44
CA MET A 99 -8.91 -2.72 -1.52
C MET A 99 -9.75 -4.00 -1.47
N ASP A 100 -10.82 -4.03 -0.67
CA ASP A 100 -11.74 -5.16 -0.62
C ASP A 100 -12.55 -5.31 -1.93
N GLU A 101 -12.97 -4.20 -2.54
CA GLU A 101 -13.59 -4.22 -3.88
C GLU A 101 -12.63 -4.75 -4.95
N LEU A 102 -11.33 -4.43 -4.86
CA LEU A 102 -10.30 -4.96 -5.76
C LEU A 102 -9.98 -6.44 -5.50
N ARG A 103 -10.24 -6.94 -4.28
CA ARG A 103 -10.12 -8.37 -3.94
C ARG A 103 -11.29 -9.21 -4.45
N ASP A 104 -12.41 -8.61 -4.80
CA ASP A 104 -13.45 -9.33 -5.53
C ASP A 104 -12.88 -9.77 -6.89
N THR A 105 -12.68 -11.08 -7.03
CA THR A 105 -12.00 -11.72 -8.18
C THR A 105 -12.63 -11.40 -9.54
N ARG A 106 -13.88 -10.91 -9.57
CA ARG A 106 -14.57 -10.49 -10.80
C ARG A 106 -14.17 -9.10 -11.26
N SER A 107 -13.74 -8.23 -10.34
CA SER A 107 -13.39 -6.83 -10.59
C SER A 107 -11.89 -6.57 -10.48
N ALA A 108 -11.11 -7.52 -9.93
CA ALA A 108 -9.68 -7.39 -9.76
C ALA A 108 -8.93 -7.25 -11.10
N PRO A 109 -7.85 -6.46 -11.15
CA PRO A 109 -6.90 -6.51 -12.25
C PRO A 109 -6.47 -7.95 -12.54
N ARG A 110 -6.41 -8.33 -13.78
CA ARG A 110 -6.05 -9.70 -14.16
C ARG A 110 -5.09 -9.74 -15.35
N VAL A 111 -4.36 -10.84 -15.40
CA VAL A 111 -3.46 -11.19 -16.52
C VAL A 111 -3.98 -12.45 -17.18
N ILE A 112 -4.22 -12.39 -18.48
CA ILE A 112 -4.58 -13.53 -19.32
C ILE A 112 -3.34 -13.95 -20.08
N VAL A 113 -2.90 -15.17 -19.85
CA VAL A 113 -1.73 -15.75 -20.52
C VAL A 113 -2.18 -16.54 -21.72
N THR A 114 -1.64 -16.21 -22.88
CA THR A 114 -1.90 -16.91 -24.15
C THR A 114 -0.62 -17.35 -24.80
N CYS A 115 -0.65 -18.48 -25.51
CA CYS A 115 0.43 -18.95 -26.37
C CYS A 115 -0.20 -19.48 -27.64
N ASP A 116 0.32 -19.13 -28.82
CA ASP A 116 -0.16 -19.53 -30.14
C ASP A 116 -1.67 -19.31 -30.36
N GLY A 117 -2.23 -18.29 -29.71
CA GLY A 117 -3.65 -17.92 -29.79
C GLY A 117 -4.57 -18.66 -28.81
N GLU A 118 -4.07 -19.62 -28.05
CA GLU A 118 -4.83 -20.32 -27.02
C GLU A 118 -4.61 -19.69 -25.64
N THR A 119 -5.68 -19.56 -24.86
CA THR A 119 -5.59 -19.12 -23.45
C THR A 119 -5.12 -20.27 -22.57
N LEU A 120 -3.97 -20.10 -21.94
CA LEU A 120 -3.39 -21.10 -21.04
C LEU A 120 -3.86 -20.93 -19.60
N ALA A 121 -3.94 -19.68 -19.11
CA ALA A 121 -4.30 -19.39 -17.75
C ALA A 121 -4.78 -17.94 -17.57
N GLU A 122 -5.54 -17.70 -16.49
CA GLU A 122 -5.91 -16.38 -16.02
C GLU A 122 -5.46 -16.22 -14.56
N TYR A 123 -4.84 -15.08 -14.25
CA TYR A 123 -4.34 -14.77 -12.90
C TYR A 123 -4.94 -13.46 -12.42
N ALA A 124 -5.70 -13.49 -11.31
CA ALA A 124 -6.12 -12.28 -10.63
C ALA A 124 -4.94 -11.66 -9.88
N LEU A 125 -4.69 -10.37 -10.09
CA LEU A 125 -3.63 -9.64 -9.41
C LEU A 125 -4.14 -9.14 -8.05
N THR A 126 -4.00 -9.96 -7.03
CA THR A 126 -4.44 -9.66 -5.66
C THR A 126 -3.31 -9.27 -4.73
N LYS A 127 -2.05 -9.53 -5.14
CA LYS A 127 -0.85 -9.19 -4.38
C LYS A 127 -0.28 -7.86 -4.87
N ARG A 128 0.29 -7.09 -3.96
CA ARG A 128 0.97 -5.84 -4.31
C ARG A 128 2.13 -6.03 -5.28
N GLU A 129 2.85 -7.13 -5.16
CA GLU A 129 3.96 -7.51 -6.01
C GLU A 129 3.68 -8.90 -6.57
N CYS A 130 3.60 -9.00 -7.89
CA CYS A 130 3.35 -10.25 -8.61
C CYS A 130 4.52 -10.50 -9.57
N ILE A 131 5.27 -11.57 -9.34
CA ILE A 131 6.43 -11.92 -10.15
C ILE A 131 6.01 -12.83 -11.30
N ILE A 132 6.52 -12.51 -12.49
CA ILE A 132 6.39 -13.29 -13.69
C ILE A 132 7.74 -13.94 -13.98
N GLY A 133 7.77 -15.23 -14.25
CA GLY A 133 9.02 -15.92 -14.59
C GLY A 133 8.83 -17.40 -14.85
N ARG A 134 9.93 -18.07 -15.18
CA ARG A 134 9.93 -19.51 -15.45
C ARG A 134 10.07 -20.38 -14.19
N ASP A 135 10.51 -19.78 -13.07
CA ASP A 135 10.68 -20.50 -11.82
C ASP A 135 9.30 -20.76 -11.16
N GLU A 136 9.14 -21.94 -10.56
CA GLU A 136 7.94 -22.30 -9.79
C GLU A 136 7.66 -21.35 -8.62
N MET A 137 8.65 -20.57 -8.18
CA MET A 137 8.50 -19.53 -7.17
C MET A 137 7.88 -18.24 -7.72
N ALA A 138 7.70 -18.10 -9.03
CA ALA A 138 6.98 -16.97 -9.62
C ALA A 138 5.48 -17.08 -9.33
N ASP A 139 4.78 -15.95 -9.27
CA ASP A 139 3.33 -15.91 -9.08
C ASP A 139 2.60 -16.26 -10.39
N ILE A 140 3.19 -15.85 -11.52
CA ILE A 140 2.77 -16.20 -12.87
C ILE A 140 3.92 -16.99 -13.49
N VAL A 141 3.73 -18.30 -13.57
CA VAL A 141 4.74 -19.21 -14.14
C VAL A 141 4.55 -19.31 -15.64
N ILE A 142 5.62 -19.02 -16.37
CA ILE A 142 5.69 -19.14 -17.83
C ILE A 142 6.76 -20.16 -18.19
N ASP A 143 6.33 -21.35 -18.57
CA ASP A 143 7.27 -22.43 -18.95
C ASP A 143 7.77 -22.23 -20.39
N ASP A 144 8.73 -21.31 -20.53
CA ASP A 144 9.41 -21.00 -21.77
C ASP A 144 10.91 -20.79 -21.52
N LYS A 145 11.75 -21.42 -22.33
CA LYS A 145 13.23 -21.33 -22.21
C LYS A 145 13.76 -19.89 -22.41
N TYR A 146 13.02 -19.05 -23.09
CA TYR A 146 13.37 -17.65 -23.34
C TYR A 146 12.92 -16.73 -22.19
N VAL A 147 12.19 -17.25 -21.21
CA VAL A 147 11.77 -16.50 -20.01
C VAL A 147 12.76 -16.77 -18.88
N SER A 148 13.26 -15.70 -18.25
CA SER A 148 14.16 -15.79 -17.10
C SER A 148 13.42 -16.37 -15.88
N LYS A 149 14.17 -16.96 -14.93
CA LYS A 149 13.59 -17.52 -13.69
C LYS A 149 12.70 -16.51 -12.97
N LEU A 150 13.19 -15.30 -12.76
CA LEU A 150 12.46 -14.12 -12.35
C LEU A 150 12.64 -13.12 -13.49
N HIS A 151 11.60 -12.91 -14.30
CA HIS A 151 11.72 -12.14 -15.53
C HIS A 151 11.25 -10.71 -15.35
N ALA A 152 10.04 -10.55 -14.86
CA ALA A 152 9.42 -9.25 -14.65
C ALA A 152 8.59 -9.24 -13.36
N MET A 153 8.23 -8.06 -12.89
CA MET A 153 7.36 -7.87 -11.74
C MET A 153 6.24 -6.89 -12.07
N LEU A 154 5.02 -7.21 -11.69
CA LEU A 154 3.90 -6.30 -11.67
C LEU A 154 3.75 -5.74 -10.26
N GLN A 155 3.87 -4.42 -10.13
CA GLN A 155 3.60 -3.71 -8.89
C GLN A 155 2.22 -3.07 -8.95
N LEU A 156 1.34 -3.45 -8.02
CA LEU A 156 0.00 -2.91 -7.89
C LEU A 156 0.02 -1.73 -6.92
N TYR A 157 -0.41 -0.59 -7.43
CA TYR A 157 -0.73 0.61 -6.68
C TYR A 157 -2.25 0.78 -6.63
N SER A 158 -2.74 1.61 -5.74
CA SER A 158 -4.20 1.87 -5.60
C SER A 158 -4.89 2.33 -6.89
N ASN A 159 -4.15 2.95 -7.80
CA ASN A 159 -4.66 3.54 -9.04
C ASN A 159 -3.80 3.27 -10.28
N ALA A 160 -2.85 2.36 -10.20
CA ALA A 160 -1.99 2.01 -11.32
C ALA A 160 -1.39 0.61 -11.15
N VAL A 161 -1.05 -0.04 -12.25
CA VAL A 161 -0.21 -1.22 -12.27
C VAL A 161 1.05 -0.91 -13.07
N VAL A 162 2.21 -1.20 -12.48
CA VAL A 162 3.52 -0.90 -13.07
C VAL A 162 4.23 -2.21 -13.36
N LEU A 163 4.66 -2.38 -14.59
CA LEU A 163 5.56 -3.45 -15.00
C LEU A 163 7.00 -3.00 -14.81
N LEU A 164 7.82 -3.88 -14.22
CA LEU A 164 9.27 -3.72 -14.07
C LEU A 164 9.96 -4.96 -14.63
N ASP A 165 10.89 -4.79 -15.55
CA ASP A 165 11.80 -5.86 -15.96
C ASP A 165 12.83 -6.09 -14.85
N LEU A 166 13.02 -7.33 -14.45
CA LEU A 166 13.96 -7.73 -13.39
C LEU A 166 15.36 -8.07 -13.94
N ASN A 167 15.82 -7.29 -14.90
CA ASN A 167 17.07 -7.52 -15.61
C ASN A 167 17.05 -8.89 -16.31
N SER A 168 15.98 -9.13 -17.06
CA SER A 168 15.79 -10.37 -17.77
C SER A 168 16.77 -10.54 -18.92
N THR A 169 17.05 -11.78 -19.32
CA THR A 169 18.06 -12.07 -20.36
C THR A 169 17.63 -11.56 -21.73
N ASN A 170 16.34 -11.69 -22.05
CA ASN A 170 15.81 -11.37 -23.38
C ASN A 170 14.99 -10.07 -23.41
N GLY A 171 14.86 -9.38 -22.26
CA GLY A 171 14.05 -8.17 -22.14
C GLY A 171 12.55 -8.44 -22.10
N THR A 172 11.81 -7.42 -21.69
CA THR A 172 10.34 -7.43 -21.64
C THR A 172 9.80 -6.47 -22.69
N VAL A 173 8.88 -6.95 -23.53
CA VAL A 173 8.28 -6.15 -24.59
C VAL A 173 6.82 -5.87 -24.24
N VAL A 174 6.37 -4.60 -24.35
CA VAL A 174 4.96 -4.23 -24.16
C VAL A 174 4.46 -3.48 -25.38
N ASN A 175 3.42 -4.02 -26.02
CA ASN A 175 2.86 -3.46 -27.26
C ASN A 175 3.95 -3.22 -28.34
N SER A 176 4.83 -4.21 -28.52
CA SER A 176 5.96 -4.18 -29.46
C SER A 176 7.07 -3.15 -29.15
N VAL A 177 7.13 -2.62 -27.91
CA VAL A 177 8.17 -1.71 -27.44
C VAL A 177 8.95 -2.36 -26.30
N ASP A 178 10.27 -2.41 -26.41
CA ASP A 178 11.16 -2.86 -25.35
C ASP A 178 11.02 -1.94 -24.11
N THR A 179 10.85 -2.55 -22.96
CA THR A 179 10.45 -1.82 -21.77
C THR A 179 11.14 -2.36 -20.52
N THR A 180 11.83 -1.49 -19.79
CA THR A 180 12.36 -1.81 -18.47
C THR A 180 11.40 -1.45 -17.34
N LYS A 181 10.61 -0.36 -17.53
CA LYS A 181 9.57 0.09 -16.59
C LYS A 181 8.42 0.74 -17.38
N LYS A 182 7.20 0.31 -17.10
CA LYS A 182 6.00 0.88 -17.76
C LYS A 182 4.80 0.87 -16.83
N VAL A 183 4.08 1.98 -16.79
CA VAL A 183 2.71 2.02 -16.24
C VAL A 183 1.79 1.38 -17.27
N LEU A 184 1.15 0.28 -16.90
CA LEU A 184 0.27 -0.49 -17.78
C LEU A 184 -1.10 0.16 -17.89
N ARG A 185 -1.71 -0.01 -19.05
CA ARG A 185 -3.10 0.36 -19.35
C ARG A 185 -3.91 -0.90 -19.69
N ASN A 186 -5.23 -0.79 -19.60
CA ASN A 186 -6.12 -1.86 -20.01
C ASN A 186 -5.82 -2.29 -21.44
N ASN A 187 -5.81 -3.61 -21.67
CA ASN A 187 -5.49 -4.27 -22.93
C ASN A 187 -4.02 -4.13 -23.37
N ASP A 188 -3.10 -3.62 -22.56
CA ASP A 188 -1.67 -3.75 -22.86
C ASP A 188 -1.30 -5.25 -22.94
N ILE A 189 -0.41 -5.55 -23.89
CA ILE A 189 0.07 -6.91 -24.13
C ILE A 189 1.56 -6.97 -23.79
N ILE A 190 1.91 -7.75 -22.79
CA ILE A 190 3.29 -8.05 -22.42
C ILE A 190 3.70 -9.31 -23.17
N SER A 191 4.79 -9.24 -23.93
CA SER A 191 5.32 -10.36 -24.69
C SER A 191 6.58 -10.92 -24.02
N LEU A 192 6.57 -12.21 -23.70
CA LEU A 192 7.65 -12.94 -23.05
C LEU A 192 7.88 -14.27 -23.78
N GLY A 193 8.95 -14.38 -24.55
CA GLY A 193 9.16 -15.53 -25.42
C GLY A 193 8.02 -15.71 -26.41
N SER A 194 7.43 -16.91 -26.44
CA SER A 194 6.25 -17.23 -27.28
C SER A 194 4.93 -16.80 -26.65
N HIS A 195 4.94 -16.38 -25.38
CA HIS A 195 3.73 -16.07 -24.63
C HIS A 195 3.33 -14.59 -24.74
N ARG A 196 2.01 -14.35 -24.70
CA ARG A 196 1.39 -13.03 -24.65
C ARG A 196 0.56 -12.92 -23.37
N LEU A 197 0.82 -11.91 -22.57
CA LEU A 197 0.14 -11.64 -21.32
C LEU A 197 -0.68 -10.37 -21.50
N LYS A 198 -2.00 -10.53 -21.68
CA LYS A 198 -2.93 -9.40 -21.76
C LYS A 198 -3.35 -8.98 -20.37
N VAL A 199 -3.29 -7.68 -20.08
CA VAL A 199 -3.77 -7.14 -18.81
C VAL A 199 -5.16 -6.53 -18.95
N GLU A 200 -6.05 -6.86 -18.01
CA GLU A 200 -7.44 -6.41 -18.00
C GLU A 200 -7.86 -5.91 -16.61
N ASN A 201 -8.95 -5.15 -16.58
CA ASN A 201 -9.54 -4.57 -15.37
C ASN A 201 -8.55 -3.69 -14.57
N LEU A 202 -7.63 -3.03 -15.28
CA LEU A 202 -6.72 -2.09 -14.63
C LEU A 202 -7.46 -0.81 -14.24
N PRO A 203 -7.09 -0.18 -13.10
CA PRO A 203 -7.61 1.12 -12.74
C PRO A 203 -7.29 2.16 -13.80
N ALA A 204 -8.20 3.11 -14.01
CA ALA A 204 -7.94 4.23 -14.91
C ALA A 204 -6.77 5.08 -14.39
N VAL A 205 -5.70 5.14 -15.16
CA VAL A 205 -4.49 5.87 -14.78
C VAL A 205 -4.68 7.36 -15.07
N ASN A 206 -4.48 8.20 -14.04
CA ASN A 206 -4.32 9.64 -14.23
C ASN A 206 -2.92 9.92 -14.77
N GLU A 207 -2.81 10.68 -15.87
CA GLU A 207 -1.51 11.00 -16.53
C GLU A 207 -0.52 11.69 -15.57
N GLU A 208 -1.00 12.57 -14.70
CA GLU A 208 -0.15 13.23 -13.70
C GLU A 208 0.51 12.21 -12.74
N MET A 209 -0.22 11.18 -12.35
CA MET A 209 0.30 10.11 -11.49
C MET A 209 1.23 9.19 -12.28
N ALA A 210 0.90 8.88 -13.53
CA ALA A 210 1.78 8.09 -14.40
C ALA A 210 3.14 8.79 -14.59
N GLU A 211 3.15 10.09 -14.69
CA GLU A 211 4.37 10.89 -14.83
C GLU A 211 5.18 10.92 -13.53
N LYS A 212 4.52 11.06 -12.39
CA LYS A 212 5.15 10.93 -11.07
C LYS A 212 5.77 9.54 -10.85
N ILE A 213 5.07 8.48 -11.25
CA ILE A 213 5.58 7.10 -11.16
C ILE A 213 6.75 6.88 -12.12
N ARG A 214 6.74 7.50 -13.31
CA ARG A 214 7.86 7.44 -14.26
C ARG A 214 9.07 8.20 -13.75
N ALA A 215 8.85 9.38 -13.16
CA ALA A 215 9.89 10.27 -12.63
C ALA A 215 10.43 9.82 -11.28
N ALA A 216 9.63 9.09 -10.47
CA ALA A 216 10.14 8.48 -9.26
C ALA A 216 11.26 7.53 -9.67
N ASP A 217 12.48 7.86 -9.27
CA ASP A 217 13.62 6.96 -9.38
C ASP A 217 13.16 5.57 -8.93
N THR A 218 13.54 4.59 -9.69
CA THR A 218 13.22 3.18 -9.47
C THR A 218 13.40 2.91 -7.99
N LEU A 219 12.27 2.88 -7.26
CA LEU A 219 12.28 2.45 -5.87
C LEU A 219 13.17 1.25 -5.86
N THR A 220 14.24 1.34 -5.13
CA THR A 220 15.32 0.38 -5.01
C THR A 220 14.74 -1.01 -5.26
N ILE A 221 15.02 -1.58 -6.43
CA ILE A 221 14.69 -2.97 -6.68
C ILE A 221 15.32 -3.65 -5.50
N LYS A 222 14.51 -4.07 -4.53
CA LYS A 222 14.99 -4.90 -3.45
C LYS A 222 15.83 -5.92 -4.15
N ASN A 223 17.12 -5.95 -3.85
CA ASN A 223 18.07 -6.79 -4.54
C ASN A 223 17.37 -8.12 -4.84
N LEU A 224 17.48 -8.67 -6.05
CA LEU A 224 16.85 -9.95 -6.43
C LEU A 224 17.03 -11.01 -5.34
N ASP A 225 18.14 -10.93 -4.60
CA ASP A 225 18.40 -11.76 -3.44
C ASP A 225 17.47 -11.48 -2.24
N ASP A 226 17.00 -10.27 -2.06
CA ASP A 226 16.02 -9.94 -1.00
C ASP A 226 14.63 -10.46 -1.35
N ILE A 227 14.26 -10.42 -2.63
CA ILE A 227 13.03 -11.03 -3.12
C ILE A 227 13.11 -12.56 -2.94
N ARG A 228 14.23 -13.19 -3.30
CA ARG A 228 14.45 -14.62 -3.09
C ARG A 228 14.40 -15.00 -1.62
N ARG A 229 15.04 -14.23 -0.73
CA ARG A 229 15.06 -14.47 0.72
C ARG A 229 13.68 -14.29 1.35
N SER A 230 12.94 -13.28 0.94
CA SER A 230 11.58 -13.03 1.41
C SER A 230 10.66 -14.21 1.07
N ARG A 231 10.70 -14.70 -0.18
CA ARG A 231 9.86 -15.82 -0.62
C ARG A 231 10.27 -17.18 -0.05
N ALA A 232 11.57 -17.41 0.13
CA ALA A 232 12.05 -18.63 0.80
C ALA A 232 11.51 -18.73 2.25
N ARG A 233 11.38 -17.63 2.96
CA ARG A 233 10.80 -17.58 4.31
C ARG A 233 9.30 -17.90 4.31
N HIS A 234 8.53 -17.40 3.34
CA HIS A 234 7.10 -17.70 3.21
C HIS A 234 6.82 -19.18 2.93
N ASN A 235 7.63 -19.81 2.07
CA ASN A 235 7.50 -21.25 1.78
C ASN A 235 7.83 -22.15 2.98
N ILE A 236 8.76 -21.74 3.83
CA ILE A 236 9.09 -22.49 5.07
C ILE A 236 7.91 -22.45 6.05
N VAL A 237 7.19 -21.34 6.13
CA VAL A 237 5.99 -21.21 6.99
C VAL A 237 4.83 -22.03 6.41
N ALA A 238 4.62 -21.99 5.10
CA ALA A 238 3.56 -22.76 4.44
C ALA A 238 3.77 -24.30 4.54
N LEU A 239 5.03 -24.75 4.45
CA LEU A 239 5.37 -26.18 4.60
C LEU A 239 5.19 -26.65 6.05
N LYS A 240 5.47 -25.83 7.06
CA LYS A 240 5.24 -26.15 8.46
C LYS A 240 3.74 -26.29 8.80
N HIS A 241 2.87 -25.52 8.14
CA HIS A 241 1.42 -25.68 8.33
C HIS A 241 0.81 -26.90 7.63
N ARG A 242 1.45 -27.45 6.58
CA ARG A 242 1.00 -28.68 5.91
C ARG A 242 1.44 -29.97 6.60
N GLN A 243 2.40 -29.92 7.52
CA GLN A 243 2.87 -31.08 8.29
C GLN A 243 2.19 -31.21 9.67
N SER A 244 1.27 -30.28 10.02
CA SER A 244 0.56 -30.26 11.31
C SER A 244 -0.94 -30.58 11.19
N THR A 245 -1.35 -31.18 10.07
CA THR A 245 -2.71 -31.73 9.86
C THR A 245 -2.57 -33.26 9.49
#